data_efb45f661f22a423654dfc0fef769a98
#
_entry.id   efb45f661f22a423654dfc0fef769a98
#
_cell.length_a   1.000
_cell.length_b   1.000
_cell.length_c   1.000
_cell.angle_alpha   90.00
_cell.angle_beta   90.00
_cell.angle_gamma   90.00
#
_symmetry.space_group_name_H-M   'P 1'
#
loop_
_entity.id
_entity.type
_entity.pdbx_description
1 polymer ?
#
loop_
_entity_poly.entity_id
_entity_poly.type
_entity_poly.pdbx_seq_one_letter_code
_entity_poly.pdbx_strand_id
1 'polypeptide(L)'
;MNELKLNEPLIFELSKPGRRAPSQFPPAPADSRGAQIPQHLRRLRRPHLPEVSELQVVRHFTRLSQLNFSIDSHFYPLGSCTMKYNPKACNTYAMLPEFLSRHPFAPEPQGFLACMYELQEMLKEITGMRGVSLSPMAGAQGEFAGVAMIRAYHQRRGDTARTEIIVPQAAHGTNPATAAMCGCTVREIPCDKSGGVDLEALEAAAGPATAGIMLTNPSTLGVFEHRIAEIASIVHKSGGLLYYDGANLNAILGKVRPGDMGFDVIHMNLHKTFSTPHGGGGPGSGAVGVGPRLLPFLPIPLVGRVEGCYRWLTETDLPDSIGRLSGFMGNAGVNLRAYIYMRMLGRQGMVRVSEFAALNANYLMKRLTDLGYEAAYPSRRASHEFIITLKSESRHFEVTAMDVAKRLLDFGVHAPTTYFPLLVPECLLIEPTETETKEELDHFCAAMREIRREMEQEPEKLRSAPHTMPVRRLDDVRAVKQLDIAWKPAP
;
A
#
# COMPACT_ATOMS: atom_id res chain seq x y z
N MET A 1 -32.88 -21.34 -4.08
CA MET A 1 -31.41 -21.17 -3.94
C MET A 1 -31.03 -21.82 -2.64
N ASN A 2 -30.19 -22.86 -2.68
CA ASN A 2 -29.75 -23.51 -1.48
C ASN A 2 -29.06 -22.49 -0.58
N GLU A 3 -29.48 -22.41 0.69
CA GLU A 3 -28.70 -21.76 1.71
C GLU A 3 -27.28 -22.33 1.65
N LEU A 4 -26.35 -21.58 1.07
CA LEU A 4 -24.93 -21.89 1.15
C LEU A 4 -24.62 -22.04 2.64
N LYS A 5 -24.17 -23.21 3.06
CA LYS A 5 -23.62 -23.41 4.40
C LYS A 5 -22.49 -22.39 4.56
N LEU A 6 -22.79 -21.30 5.24
CA LEU A 6 -21.90 -20.14 5.42
C LEU A 6 -20.67 -20.46 6.30
N ASN A 7 -20.58 -21.68 6.83
CA ASN A 7 -19.48 -22.11 7.69
C ASN A 7 -18.66 -23.20 6.99
N GLU A 8 -17.62 -22.78 6.28
CA GLU A 8 -16.58 -23.74 5.90
C GLU A 8 -15.81 -24.13 7.17
N PRO A 9 -15.70 -25.44 7.49
CA PRO A 9 -14.99 -25.89 8.68
C PRO A 9 -13.50 -25.56 8.57
N LEU A 10 -12.80 -25.51 9.71
CA LEU A 10 -11.35 -25.37 9.70
C LEU A 10 -10.70 -26.60 9.04
N ILE A 11 -9.58 -26.40 8.38
CA ILE A 11 -8.86 -27.51 7.72
C ILE A 11 -8.48 -28.62 8.70
N PHE A 12 -8.28 -28.29 9.97
CA PHE A 12 -8.01 -29.25 11.05
C PHE A 12 -9.22 -30.11 11.38
N GLU A 13 -10.44 -29.60 11.23
CA GLU A 13 -11.69 -30.32 11.44
C GLU A 13 -11.99 -31.26 10.27
N LEU A 14 -11.45 -30.97 9.09
CA LEU A 14 -11.51 -31.85 7.92
C LEU A 14 -10.52 -33.03 7.99
N SER A 15 -9.56 -32.95 8.91
CA SER A 15 -8.49 -33.95 9.05
C SER A 15 -9.02 -35.30 9.44
N LYS A 16 -8.53 -36.36 8.78
CA LYS A 16 -8.77 -37.74 9.17
C LYS A 16 -7.47 -38.53 9.11
N PRO A 17 -7.12 -39.30 10.17
CA PRO A 17 -5.90 -40.10 10.21
C PRO A 17 -5.72 -40.96 8.96
N GLY A 18 -4.52 -40.98 8.42
CA GLY A 18 -4.18 -41.76 7.22
C GLY A 18 -4.52 -41.12 5.88
N ARG A 19 -5.24 -39.99 5.86
CA ARG A 19 -5.57 -39.29 4.62
C ARG A 19 -4.38 -38.39 4.22
N ARG A 20 -3.57 -38.88 3.28
CA ARG A 20 -2.33 -38.23 2.83
C ARG A 20 -2.32 -38.08 1.32
N ALA A 21 -1.49 -37.13 0.82
CA ALA A 21 -1.18 -36.97 -0.59
C ALA A 21 0.30 -37.34 -0.86
N PRO A 22 0.68 -38.62 -0.74
CA PRO A 22 2.09 -39.05 -0.79
C PRO A 22 2.72 -38.83 -2.18
N SER A 23 1.92 -38.74 -3.24
CA SER A 23 2.40 -38.50 -4.60
C SER A 23 2.96 -37.12 -4.85
N GLN A 24 2.70 -36.15 -3.96
CA GLN A 24 3.18 -34.76 -4.11
C GLN A 24 4.58 -34.53 -3.55
N PHE A 25 5.08 -35.46 -2.77
CA PHE A 25 6.41 -35.36 -2.17
C PHE A 25 7.27 -36.53 -2.62
N PRO A 26 8.49 -36.31 -3.10
CA PRO A 26 9.41 -37.39 -3.30
C PRO A 26 9.60 -38.15 -1.97
N PRO A 27 9.79 -39.46 -1.98
CA PRO A 27 10.11 -40.21 -0.78
C PRO A 27 11.32 -39.53 -0.10
N ALA A 28 11.22 -39.34 1.22
CA ALA A 28 12.33 -38.80 1.96
C ALA A 28 13.59 -39.62 1.67
N PRO A 29 14.72 -38.97 1.35
CA PRO A 29 15.97 -39.71 1.16
C PRO A 29 16.17 -40.62 2.37
N ALA A 30 16.62 -41.84 2.16
CA ALA A 30 16.93 -42.80 3.20
C ALA A 30 18.05 -42.27 4.15
N ASP A 31 18.66 -41.14 3.78
CA ASP A 31 19.69 -40.48 4.55
C ASP A 31 19.11 -39.83 5.80
N SER A 32 19.55 -40.33 6.92
CA SER A 32 19.15 -39.96 8.26
C SER A 32 19.74 -38.62 8.73
N ARG A 33 19.57 -37.51 7.94
CA ARG A 33 19.96 -36.17 8.43
C ARG A 33 19.34 -35.81 9.78
N GLY A 34 18.21 -36.43 10.11
CA GLY A 34 17.65 -36.38 11.45
C GLY A 34 18.58 -36.95 12.54
N ALA A 35 19.48 -37.88 12.20
CA ALA A 35 20.45 -38.43 13.16
C ALA A 35 21.52 -37.40 13.60
N GLN A 36 21.77 -36.37 12.80
CA GLN A 36 22.73 -35.29 13.09
C GLN A 36 22.15 -34.20 14.00
N ILE A 37 20.82 -34.17 14.21
CA ILE A 37 20.20 -33.20 15.11
C ILE A 37 20.41 -33.66 16.55
N PRO A 38 21.04 -32.87 17.45
CA PRO A 38 21.18 -33.17 18.85
C PRO A 38 19.84 -33.56 19.48
N GLN A 39 19.85 -34.58 20.36
CA GLN A 39 18.63 -35.14 20.91
C GLN A 39 17.73 -34.10 21.62
N HIS A 40 18.32 -33.14 22.32
CA HIS A 40 17.60 -32.07 23.03
C HIS A 40 16.92 -31.07 22.08
N LEU A 41 17.31 -31.01 20.78
CA LEU A 41 16.70 -30.19 19.76
C LEU A 41 15.67 -30.94 18.92
N ARG A 42 15.55 -32.26 19.12
CA ARG A 42 14.58 -33.07 18.37
C ARG A 42 13.18 -32.88 18.93
N ARG A 43 12.24 -32.71 18.05
CA ARG A 43 10.83 -32.70 18.40
C ARG A 43 10.42 -34.10 18.93
N LEU A 44 9.85 -34.12 20.13
CA LEU A 44 9.42 -35.39 20.76
C LEU A 44 8.08 -35.88 20.21
N ARG A 45 7.24 -34.97 19.73
CA ARG A 45 5.91 -35.33 19.15
C ARG A 45 5.83 -34.82 17.74
N ARG A 46 5.10 -35.52 16.87
CA ARG A 46 4.80 -35.02 15.51
C ARG A 46 3.97 -33.76 15.60
N PRO A 47 4.18 -32.77 14.70
CA PRO A 47 3.30 -31.60 14.63
C PRO A 47 1.88 -32.08 14.28
N HIS A 48 0.88 -31.46 14.89
CA HIS A 48 -0.51 -31.67 14.57
C HIS A 48 -0.87 -30.99 13.24
N LEU A 49 -0.39 -31.55 12.14
CA LEU A 49 -0.76 -31.11 10.80
C LEU A 49 -2.03 -31.84 10.35
N PRO A 50 -2.93 -31.16 9.60
CA PRO A 50 -4.13 -31.82 9.09
C PRO A 50 -3.77 -32.87 8.06
N GLU A 51 -4.37 -34.08 8.19
CA GLU A 51 -4.28 -35.14 7.20
C GLU A 51 -5.50 -35.07 6.27
N VAL A 52 -5.30 -34.46 5.10
CA VAL A 52 -6.33 -34.19 4.08
C VAL A 52 -5.80 -34.56 2.69
N SER A 53 -6.71 -34.89 1.77
CA SER A 53 -6.32 -35.12 0.38
C SER A 53 -6.11 -33.78 -0.35
N GLU A 54 -5.36 -33.78 -1.45
CA GLU A 54 -5.18 -32.62 -2.32
C GLU A 54 -6.53 -32.00 -2.73
N LEU A 55 -7.47 -32.84 -3.17
CA LEU A 55 -8.80 -32.37 -3.58
C LEU A 55 -9.53 -31.65 -2.42
N GLN A 56 -9.40 -32.14 -1.19
CA GLN A 56 -10.00 -31.46 -0.04
C GLN A 56 -9.34 -30.10 0.25
N VAL A 57 -8.02 -30.02 0.15
CA VAL A 57 -7.29 -28.77 0.30
C VAL A 57 -7.75 -27.76 -0.75
N VAL A 58 -7.76 -28.15 -2.02
CA VAL A 58 -8.18 -27.26 -3.13
C VAL A 58 -9.62 -26.79 -2.91
N ARG A 59 -10.56 -27.70 -2.63
CA ARG A 59 -11.97 -27.34 -2.39
C ARG A 59 -12.16 -26.43 -1.19
N HIS A 60 -11.45 -26.70 -0.09
CA HIS A 60 -11.50 -25.90 1.13
C HIS A 60 -11.07 -24.45 0.86
N PHE A 61 -9.86 -24.26 0.33
CA PHE A 61 -9.35 -22.92 0.08
C PHE A 61 -10.10 -22.18 -1.06
N THR A 62 -10.62 -22.91 -2.06
CA THR A 62 -11.48 -22.32 -3.09
C THR A 62 -12.77 -21.78 -2.47
N ARG A 63 -13.44 -22.56 -1.61
CA ARG A 63 -14.66 -22.10 -0.91
C ARG A 63 -14.37 -20.92 0.02
N LEU A 64 -13.26 -20.95 0.76
CA LEU A 64 -12.85 -19.82 1.59
C LEU A 64 -12.59 -18.55 0.76
N SER A 65 -11.94 -18.68 -0.40
CA SER A 65 -11.68 -17.54 -1.28
C SER A 65 -12.97 -16.91 -1.80
N GLN A 66 -14.01 -17.71 -2.05
CA GLN A 66 -15.32 -17.22 -2.50
C GLN A 66 -16.12 -16.49 -1.40
N LEU A 67 -15.75 -16.65 -0.14
CA LEU A 67 -16.36 -15.91 0.98
C LEU A 67 -15.72 -14.54 1.22
N ASN A 68 -14.66 -14.23 0.51
CA ASN A 68 -13.92 -12.98 0.64
C ASN A 68 -14.08 -12.09 -0.60
N PHE A 69 -13.92 -10.78 -0.39
CA PHE A 69 -13.79 -9.82 -1.47
C PHE A 69 -12.40 -9.90 -2.08
N SER A 70 -12.33 -9.75 -3.40
CA SER A 70 -11.07 -9.61 -4.12
C SER A 70 -11.27 -8.67 -5.30
N ILE A 71 -10.18 -8.03 -5.74
CA ILE A 71 -10.20 -7.16 -6.90
C ILE A 71 -10.55 -7.90 -8.20
N ASP A 72 -10.38 -9.22 -8.24
CA ASP A 72 -10.74 -10.05 -9.41
C ASP A 72 -12.25 -10.32 -9.50
N SER A 73 -13.02 -10.04 -8.46
CA SER A 73 -14.44 -10.42 -8.37
C SER A 73 -15.39 -9.29 -7.93
N HIS A 74 -14.86 -8.23 -7.32
CA HIS A 74 -15.69 -7.17 -6.73
C HIS A 74 -15.06 -5.79 -6.92
N PHE A 75 -15.90 -4.76 -6.94
CA PHE A 75 -15.44 -3.39 -6.82
C PHE A 75 -14.85 -3.15 -5.42
N TYR A 76 -13.66 -2.56 -5.39
CA TYR A 76 -12.84 -2.43 -4.19
C TYR A 76 -12.38 -0.97 -3.98
N PRO A 77 -13.29 -0.04 -3.62
CA PRO A 77 -13.02 1.40 -3.59
C PRO A 77 -12.27 1.85 -2.31
N LEU A 78 -11.25 1.11 -1.91
CA LEU A 78 -10.51 1.35 -0.66
C LEU A 78 -9.55 2.53 -0.85
N GLY A 79 -9.90 3.69 -0.30
CA GLY A 79 -9.06 4.90 -0.36
C GLY A 79 -7.76 4.76 0.44
N SER A 80 -6.76 5.53 0.04
CA SER A 80 -5.39 5.49 0.57
C SER A 80 -4.63 4.18 0.31
N CYS A 81 -5.22 3.24 -0.41
CA CYS A 81 -4.67 1.90 -0.62
C CYS A 81 -4.89 1.37 -2.03
N THR A 82 -4.80 2.19 -3.05
CA THR A 82 -4.99 1.88 -4.48
C THR A 82 -5.19 0.40 -4.83
N MET A 83 -6.41 -0.10 -4.63
CA MET A 83 -6.78 -1.48 -4.91
C MET A 83 -7.21 -1.61 -6.37
N LYS A 84 -6.25 -1.72 -7.29
CA LYS A 84 -6.54 -1.85 -8.71
C LYS A 84 -6.24 -3.26 -9.25
N TYR A 85 -6.86 -3.59 -10.37
CA TYR A 85 -6.62 -4.86 -11.05
C TYR A 85 -5.15 -5.07 -11.38
N ASN A 86 -4.65 -6.26 -11.09
CA ASN A 86 -3.29 -6.67 -11.46
C ASN A 86 -3.34 -7.51 -12.75
N PRO A 87 -2.81 -7.02 -13.88
CA PRO A 87 -2.86 -7.75 -15.15
C PRO A 87 -2.21 -9.14 -15.02
N LYS A 88 -2.94 -10.18 -15.45
CA LYS A 88 -2.48 -11.57 -15.30
C LYS A 88 -1.17 -11.85 -16.05
N ALA A 89 -0.92 -11.15 -17.16
CA ALA A 89 0.35 -11.22 -17.88
C ALA A 89 1.56 -10.85 -17.02
N CYS A 90 1.40 -9.90 -16.07
CA CYS A 90 2.48 -9.57 -15.13
C CYS A 90 2.90 -10.78 -14.29
N ASN A 91 1.93 -11.58 -13.83
CA ASN A 91 2.22 -12.84 -13.14
C ASN A 91 2.86 -13.85 -14.05
N THR A 92 2.30 -14.08 -15.26
CA THR A 92 2.78 -15.06 -16.21
C THR A 92 4.27 -14.87 -16.53
N TYR A 93 4.65 -13.65 -16.87
CA TYR A 93 6.05 -13.35 -17.24
C TYR A 93 6.98 -13.32 -16.02
N ALA A 94 6.54 -12.84 -14.86
CA ALA A 94 7.36 -12.88 -13.65
C ALA A 94 7.59 -14.29 -13.11
N MET A 95 6.75 -15.25 -13.51
CA MET A 95 6.83 -16.66 -13.12
C MET A 95 7.51 -17.56 -14.15
N LEU A 96 8.17 -17.00 -15.16
CA LEU A 96 8.99 -17.79 -16.10
C LEU A 96 10.09 -18.53 -15.33
N PRO A 97 10.40 -19.79 -15.70
CA PRO A 97 11.41 -20.60 -15.01
C PRO A 97 12.76 -19.90 -14.87
N GLU A 98 13.14 -19.11 -15.85
CA GLU A 98 14.39 -18.33 -15.88
C GLU A 98 14.50 -17.31 -14.75
N PHE A 99 13.35 -16.81 -14.27
CA PHE A 99 13.29 -15.92 -13.11
C PHE A 99 13.07 -16.69 -11.80
N LEU A 100 12.14 -17.67 -11.78
CA LEU A 100 11.78 -18.38 -10.56
C LEU A 100 12.89 -19.30 -10.04
N SER A 101 13.62 -19.95 -10.95
CA SER A 101 14.64 -20.95 -10.58
C SER A 101 15.99 -20.34 -10.29
N ARG A 102 16.13 -19.02 -10.35
CA ARG A 102 17.41 -18.34 -10.17
C ARG A 102 17.34 -17.33 -9.04
N HIS A 103 18.27 -17.48 -8.09
CA HIS A 103 18.38 -16.48 -7.03
C HIS A 103 18.94 -15.16 -7.59
N PRO A 104 18.43 -13.98 -7.19
CA PRO A 104 18.90 -12.67 -7.71
C PRO A 104 20.40 -12.40 -7.52
N PHE A 105 21.01 -13.00 -6.49
CA PHE A 105 22.47 -12.92 -6.24
C PHE A 105 23.25 -14.10 -6.78
N ALA A 106 22.64 -14.95 -7.61
CA ALA A 106 23.38 -16.00 -8.31
C ALA A 106 24.42 -15.39 -9.24
N PRO A 107 25.51 -16.12 -9.58
CA PRO A 107 26.47 -15.65 -10.57
C PRO A 107 25.80 -15.31 -11.92
N GLU A 108 26.21 -14.19 -12.50
CA GLU A 108 25.81 -13.74 -13.85
C GLU A 108 24.28 -13.64 -14.12
N PRO A 109 23.47 -13.01 -13.26
CA PRO A 109 22.03 -12.88 -13.50
C PRO A 109 21.71 -11.71 -14.46
N GLN A 110 22.43 -11.58 -15.60
CA GLN A 110 22.38 -10.41 -16.47
C GLN A 110 20.97 -10.03 -16.91
N GLY A 111 20.12 -10.98 -17.30
CA GLY A 111 18.75 -10.69 -17.71
C GLY A 111 17.90 -10.12 -16.58
N PHE A 112 18.01 -10.67 -15.37
CA PHE A 112 17.32 -10.15 -14.21
C PHE A 112 17.82 -8.75 -13.81
N LEU A 113 19.13 -8.56 -13.78
CA LEU A 113 19.74 -7.27 -13.46
C LEU A 113 19.39 -6.19 -14.50
N ALA A 114 19.30 -6.56 -15.78
CA ALA A 114 18.82 -5.65 -16.83
C ALA A 114 17.38 -5.17 -16.53
N CYS A 115 16.47 -6.08 -16.19
CA CYS A 115 15.11 -5.72 -15.82
C CYS A 115 15.08 -4.76 -14.62
N MET A 116 15.89 -5.02 -13.60
CA MET A 116 15.96 -4.17 -12.39
C MET A 116 16.57 -2.80 -12.72
N TYR A 117 17.62 -2.75 -13.51
CA TYR A 117 18.23 -1.50 -13.97
C TYR A 117 17.24 -0.66 -14.78
N GLU A 118 16.56 -1.26 -15.76
CA GLU A 118 15.54 -0.56 -16.54
C GLU A 118 14.37 -0.08 -15.67
N LEU A 119 13.95 -0.86 -14.66
CA LEU A 119 12.94 -0.42 -13.71
C LEU A 119 13.41 0.82 -12.92
N GLN A 120 14.66 0.83 -12.45
CA GLN A 120 15.25 2.01 -11.80
C GLN A 120 15.19 3.24 -12.73
N GLU A 121 15.59 3.09 -13.99
CA GLU A 121 15.59 4.18 -14.97
C GLU A 121 14.17 4.69 -15.28
N MET A 122 13.19 3.80 -15.45
CA MET A 122 11.80 4.18 -15.65
C MET A 122 11.21 4.92 -14.43
N LEU A 123 11.54 4.48 -13.22
CA LEU A 123 11.10 5.15 -11.99
C LEU A 123 11.77 6.53 -11.83
N LYS A 124 13.03 6.68 -12.21
CA LYS A 124 13.72 7.97 -12.28
C LYS A 124 12.99 8.93 -13.21
N GLU A 125 12.64 8.47 -14.41
CA GLU A 125 11.93 9.30 -15.40
C GLU A 125 10.57 9.74 -14.89
N ILE A 126 9.78 8.83 -14.32
CA ILE A 126 8.42 9.13 -13.80
C ILE A 126 8.46 10.14 -12.65
N THR A 127 9.47 10.05 -11.80
CA THR A 127 9.55 10.85 -10.57
C THR A 127 10.41 12.11 -10.70
N GLY A 128 11.23 12.22 -11.76
CA GLY A 128 12.22 13.30 -11.88
C GLY A 128 13.41 13.14 -10.93
N MET A 129 13.57 11.98 -10.30
CA MET A 129 14.67 11.71 -9.38
C MET A 129 15.96 11.33 -10.12
N ARG A 130 17.11 11.48 -9.45
CA ARG A 130 18.43 11.20 -10.03
C ARG A 130 18.91 9.79 -9.76
N GLY A 131 18.45 9.16 -8.70
CA GLY A 131 18.76 7.78 -8.38
C GLY A 131 17.55 7.10 -7.73
N VAL A 132 17.43 5.77 -7.92
CA VAL A 132 16.36 4.96 -7.35
C VAL A 132 16.94 3.65 -6.82
N SER A 133 16.59 3.27 -5.60
CA SER A 133 16.86 1.95 -5.03
C SER A 133 15.56 1.14 -4.95
N LEU A 134 15.64 -0.12 -5.36
CA LEU A 134 14.57 -1.11 -5.27
C LEU A 134 14.66 -1.97 -3.99
N SER A 135 15.57 -1.63 -3.10
CA SER A 135 15.83 -2.40 -1.87
C SER A 135 14.69 -2.41 -0.84
N PRO A 136 13.81 -1.38 -0.73
CA PRO A 136 12.70 -1.43 0.21
C PRO A 136 11.75 -2.60 -0.07
N MET A 137 11.42 -3.37 0.97
CA MET A 137 10.47 -4.50 0.90
C MET A 137 9.00 -4.07 0.94
N ALA A 138 8.75 -2.83 1.34
CA ALA A 138 7.41 -2.22 1.44
C ALA A 138 7.52 -0.69 1.42
N GLY A 139 6.37 0.01 1.32
CA GLY A 139 6.31 1.46 1.44
C GLY A 139 6.92 1.99 2.73
N ALA A 140 6.52 1.42 3.87
CA ALA A 140 7.03 1.82 5.18
C ALA A 140 8.57 1.69 5.30
N GLN A 141 9.18 0.70 4.66
CA GLN A 141 10.65 0.60 4.62
C GLN A 141 11.26 1.64 3.67
N GLY A 142 10.54 2.04 2.63
CA GLY A 142 10.92 3.17 1.78
C GLY A 142 10.81 4.50 2.53
N GLU A 143 9.79 4.68 3.37
CA GLU A 143 9.67 5.83 4.28
C GLU A 143 10.88 5.89 5.23
N PHE A 144 11.17 4.77 5.90
CA PHE A 144 12.34 4.66 6.78
C PHE A 144 13.63 5.05 6.05
N ALA A 145 13.87 4.50 4.86
CA ALA A 145 15.04 4.80 4.06
C ALA A 145 15.13 6.29 3.74
N GLY A 146 14.00 6.92 3.36
CA GLY A 146 13.94 8.34 3.04
C GLY A 146 14.35 9.23 4.20
N VAL A 147 13.78 9.01 5.39
CA VAL A 147 14.11 9.77 6.59
C VAL A 147 15.53 9.48 7.08
N ALA A 148 15.98 8.21 7.01
CA ALA A 148 17.36 7.83 7.34
C ALA A 148 18.40 8.54 6.45
N MET A 149 18.11 8.67 5.14
CA MET A 149 18.97 9.42 4.22
C MET A 149 19.00 10.92 4.54
N ILE A 150 17.87 11.52 4.91
CA ILE A 150 17.81 12.92 5.38
C ILE A 150 18.70 13.09 6.62
N ARG A 151 18.61 12.17 7.57
CA ARG A 151 19.45 12.17 8.78
C ARG A 151 20.94 12.03 8.45
N ALA A 152 21.28 11.06 7.59
CA ALA A 152 22.67 10.84 7.15
C ALA A 152 23.26 12.07 6.44
N TYR A 153 22.45 12.73 5.59
CA TYR A 153 22.86 13.97 4.92
C TYR A 153 23.22 15.09 5.91
N HIS A 154 22.38 15.34 6.93
CA HIS A 154 22.66 16.36 7.92
C HIS A 154 23.87 15.97 8.81
N GLN A 155 23.98 14.71 9.23
CA GLN A 155 25.11 14.19 10.00
C GLN A 155 26.44 14.34 9.24
N ARG A 156 26.44 14.01 7.94
CA ARG A 156 27.66 14.13 7.09
C ARG A 156 28.16 15.55 6.98
N ARG A 157 27.26 16.53 7.08
CA ARG A 157 27.59 17.97 7.06
C ARG A 157 27.94 18.54 8.43
N GLY A 158 27.92 17.74 9.49
CA GLY A 158 28.12 18.20 10.87
C GLY A 158 26.92 18.95 11.46
N ASP A 159 25.77 18.98 10.78
CA ASP A 159 24.57 19.69 11.21
C ASP A 159 23.66 18.76 12.05
N THR A 160 24.18 18.34 13.19
CA THR A 160 23.55 17.34 14.07
C THR A 160 22.34 17.87 14.85
N ALA A 161 22.15 19.19 14.87
CA ALA A 161 21.00 19.85 15.51
C ALA A 161 19.68 19.67 14.75
N ARG A 162 19.73 19.28 13.47
CA ARG A 162 18.55 19.03 12.66
C ARG A 162 17.93 17.67 12.95
N THR A 163 17.03 17.66 13.90
CA THR A 163 16.36 16.44 14.39
C THR A 163 14.84 16.52 14.33
N GLU A 164 14.27 17.61 13.84
CA GLU A 164 12.82 17.79 13.73
C GLU A 164 12.32 17.51 12.32
N ILE A 165 11.26 16.70 12.22
CA ILE A 165 10.49 16.49 10.98
C ILE A 165 9.13 17.15 11.12
N ILE A 166 8.82 18.06 10.20
CA ILE A 166 7.49 18.67 10.10
C ILE A 166 6.55 17.70 9.37
N VAL A 167 5.33 17.55 9.88
CA VAL A 167 4.30 16.65 9.32
C VAL A 167 2.95 17.36 9.31
N PRO A 168 2.30 17.58 8.16
CA PRO A 168 0.95 18.11 8.11
C PRO A 168 -0.07 17.14 8.71
N GLN A 169 -1.13 17.65 9.32
CA GLN A 169 -2.24 16.85 9.89
C GLN A 169 -2.90 15.89 8.90
N ALA A 170 -2.87 16.22 7.60
CA ALA A 170 -3.37 15.36 6.54
C ALA A 170 -2.42 14.22 6.17
N ALA A 171 -1.24 14.12 6.77
CA ALA A 171 -0.29 13.05 6.46
C ALA A 171 -0.80 11.69 6.96
N HIS A 172 -0.36 10.63 6.29
CA HIS A 172 -0.62 9.27 6.77
C HIS A 172 0.06 9.04 8.12
N GLY A 173 -0.58 8.29 9.03
CA GLY A 173 -0.06 8.02 10.37
C GLY A 173 1.31 7.33 10.42
N THR A 174 1.74 6.70 9.33
CA THR A 174 3.08 6.12 9.21
C THR A 174 4.19 7.17 9.12
N ASN A 175 3.90 8.38 8.61
CA ASN A 175 4.92 9.43 8.48
C ASN A 175 5.47 9.88 9.84
N PRO A 176 4.64 10.31 10.81
CA PRO A 176 5.15 10.63 12.14
C PRO A 176 5.78 9.43 12.86
N ALA A 177 5.23 8.23 12.68
CA ALA A 177 5.80 7.01 13.26
C ALA A 177 7.21 6.73 12.71
N THR A 178 7.42 6.87 11.40
CA THR A 178 8.73 6.70 10.75
C THR A 178 9.73 7.76 11.20
N ALA A 179 9.30 9.02 11.30
CA ALA A 179 10.16 10.09 11.82
C ALA A 179 10.65 9.78 13.24
N ALA A 180 9.74 9.36 14.12
CA ALA A 180 10.08 8.94 15.49
C ALA A 180 11.02 7.73 15.53
N MET A 181 10.78 6.73 14.69
CA MET A 181 11.62 5.53 14.56
C MET A 181 13.05 5.87 14.11
N CYS A 182 13.22 6.92 13.29
CA CYS A 182 14.51 7.44 12.87
C CYS A 182 15.18 8.37 13.92
N GLY A 183 14.60 8.49 15.12
CA GLY A 183 15.12 9.35 16.19
C GLY A 183 14.88 10.85 15.96
N CYS A 184 13.86 11.21 15.16
CA CYS A 184 13.45 12.58 14.98
C CYS A 184 12.28 12.93 15.91
N THR A 185 12.22 14.21 16.30
CA THR A 185 11.00 14.78 16.88
C THR A 185 10.03 15.13 15.76
N VAL A 186 8.74 14.94 16.02
CA VAL A 186 7.67 15.28 15.06
C VAL A 186 7.07 16.63 15.44
N ARG A 187 6.98 17.51 14.46
CA ARG A 187 6.26 18.78 14.60
C ARG A 187 5.06 18.78 13.64
N GLU A 188 3.88 18.57 14.21
CA GLU A 188 2.65 18.63 13.46
C GLU A 188 2.27 20.08 13.12
N ILE A 189 1.78 20.32 11.89
CA ILE A 189 1.23 21.59 11.45
C ILE A 189 -0.18 21.41 10.91
N PRO A 190 -1.07 22.43 11.07
CA PRO A 190 -2.45 22.33 10.60
C PRO A 190 -2.55 22.36 9.07
N CYS A 191 -3.73 21.90 8.59
CA CYS A 191 -4.18 22.16 7.23
C CYS A 191 -5.09 23.39 7.20
N ASP A 192 -5.09 24.08 6.08
CA ASP A 192 -6.04 25.16 5.83
C ASP A 192 -7.46 24.61 5.53
N LYS A 193 -8.44 25.52 5.43
CA LYS A 193 -9.85 25.14 5.19
C LYS A 193 -10.09 24.44 3.85
N SER A 194 -9.16 24.52 2.91
CA SER A 194 -9.24 23.86 1.61
C SER A 194 -8.53 22.51 1.58
N GLY A 195 -7.97 22.06 2.71
CA GLY A 195 -7.22 20.82 2.84
C GLY A 195 -5.76 20.91 2.38
N GLY A 196 -5.24 22.11 2.10
CA GLY A 196 -3.83 22.38 1.82
C GLY A 196 -3.01 22.59 3.10
N VAL A 197 -1.71 22.69 2.97
CA VAL A 197 -0.81 23.03 4.09
C VAL A 197 -1.02 24.50 4.49
N ASP A 198 -1.13 24.75 5.79
CA ASP A 198 -1.12 26.13 6.32
C ASP A 198 0.30 26.69 6.22
N LEU A 199 0.51 27.64 5.29
CA LEU A 199 1.85 28.22 5.05
C LEU A 199 2.35 29.08 6.20
N GLU A 200 1.49 29.79 6.91
CA GLU A 200 1.89 30.62 8.06
C GLU A 200 2.38 29.72 9.19
N ALA A 201 1.66 28.61 9.44
CA ALA A 201 2.08 27.60 10.41
C ALA A 201 3.39 26.92 9.97
N LEU A 202 3.57 26.66 8.68
CA LEU A 202 4.82 26.10 8.16
C LEU A 202 6.00 27.06 8.32
N GLU A 203 5.84 28.35 8.00
CA GLU A 203 6.89 29.36 8.18
C GLU A 203 7.29 29.51 9.63
N ALA A 204 6.31 29.50 10.55
CA ALA A 204 6.56 29.56 11.99
C ALA A 204 7.23 28.27 12.53
N ALA A 205 7.00 27.13 11.89
CA ALA A 205 7.59 25.85 12.29
C ALA A 205 9.00 25.65 11.74
N ALA A 206 9.29 26.11 10.52
CA ALA A 206 10.55 25.87 9.83
C ALA A 206 11.70 26.67 10.45
N GLY A 207 12.76 25.99 10.90
CA GLY A 207 13.86 26.64 11.61
C GLY A 207 15.16 25.81 11.61
N PRO A 208 16.14 26.21 12.44
CA PRO A 208 17.43 25.54 12.51
C PRO A 208 17.39 24.06 12.93
N ALA A 209 16.36 23.65 13.67
CA ALA A 209 16.16 22.26 14.09
C ALA A 209 15.49 21.40 13.01
N THR A 210 14.92 22.02 11.98
CA THR A 210 14.17 21.31 10.94
C THR A 210 15.11 20.49 10.06
N ALA A 211 14.99 19.17 10.13
CA ALA A 211 15.66 18.24 9.22
C ALA A 211 14.92 18.15 7.89
N GLY A 212 13.60 18.20 7.91
CA GLY A 212 12.77 18.18 6.72
C GLY A 212 11.29 18.19 7.01
N ILE A 213 10.50 18.09 5.93
CA ILE A 213 9.05 17.91 5.96
C ILE A 213 8.68 16.59 5.27
N MET A 214 7.73 15.83 5.82
CA MET A 214 7.11 14.69 5.15
C MET A 214 5.74 15.11 4.61
N LEU A 215 5.57 15.03 3.31
CA LEU A 215 4.36 15.49 2.62
C LEU A 215 3.87 14.46 1.60
N THR A 216 2.58 14.19 1.62
CA THR A 216 1.87 13.42 0.58
C THR A 216 1.23 14.40 -0.41
N ASN A 217 1.50 14.27 -1.70
CA ASN A 217 0.88 15.13 -2.72
C ASN A 217 0.47 14.33 -3.97
N PRO A 218 -0.84 14.14 -4.27
CA PRO A 218 -2.00 14.62 -3.49
C PRO A 218 -2.04 14.06 -2.08
N SER A 219 -2.64 14.82 -1.16
CA SER A 219 -2.80 14.41 0.23
C SER A 219 -3.81 13.27 0.39
N THR A 220 -3.87 12.65 1.56
CA THR A 220 -4.89 11.65 1.92
C THR A 220 -6.32 12.22 1.96
N LEU A 221 -6.47 13.54 1.81
CA LEU A 221 -7.76 14.21 1.62
C LEU A 221 -8.27 14.16 0.18
N GLY A 222 -7.50 13.58 -0.74
CA GLY A 222 -7.77 13.60 -2.18
C GLY A 222 -7.48 14.96 -2.84
N VAL A 223 -6.73 15.82 -2.17
CA VAL A 223 -6.45 17.20 -2.57
C VAL A 223 -5.00 17.37 -3.02
N PHE A 224 -4.81 17.94 -4.22
CA PHE A 224 -3.47 18.30 -4.71
C PHE A 224 -3.01 19.65 -4.10
N GLU A 225 -1.81 19.67 -3.54
CA GLU A 225 -1.21 20.88 -2.98
C GLU A 225 -0.65 21.78 -4.09
N HIS A 226 -1.33 22.89 -4.35
CA HIS A 226 -0.97 23.81 -5.41
C HIS A 226 0.23 24.71 -5.05
N ARG A 227 0.44 24.95 -3.75
CA ARG A 227 1.50 25.84 -3.26
C ARG A 227 2.79 25.10 -2.95
N ILE A 228 2.99 23.94 -3.59
CA ILE A 228 4.16 23.09 -3.33
C ILE A 228 5.49 23.81 -3.58
N ALA A 229 5.56 24.72 -4.54
CA ALA A 229 6.76 25.50 -4.80
C ALA A 229 7.09 26.47 -3.64
N GLU A 230 6.08 27.05 -3.01
CA GLU A 230 6.25 27.91 -1.83
C GLU A 230 6.69 27.07 -0.63
N ILE A 231 6.04 25.93 -0.39
CA ILE A 231 6.43 24.97 0.66
C ILE A 231 7.90 24.56 0.48
N ALA A 232 8.31 24.19 -0.74
CA ALA A 232 9.68 23.82 -1.04
C ALA A 232 10.65 24.97 -0.74
N SER A 233 10.29 26.18 -1.10
CA SER A 233 11.11 27.38 -0.83
C SER A 233 11.29 27.63 0.67
N ILE A 234 10.22 27.56 1.46
CA ILE A 234 10.26 27.75 2.92
C ILE A 234 11.18 26.72 3.58
N VAL A 235 10.97 25.45 3.29
CA VAL A 235 11.74 24.36 3.90
C VAL A 235 13.20 24.38 3.47
N HIS A 236 13.50 24.60 2.19
CA HIS A 236 14.89 24.69 1.71
C HIS A 236 15.63 25.92 2.27
N LYS A 237 14.95 27.06 2.41
CA LYS A 237 15.54 28.26 3.04
C LYS A 237 15.89 28.03 4.50
N SER A 238 15.12 27.24 5.23
CA SER A 238 15.45 26.83 6.60
C SER A 238 16.61 25.83 6.66
N GLY A 239 17.02 25.24 5.51
CA GLY A 239 18.05 24.21 5.40
C GLY A 239 17.53 22.77 5.52
N GLY A 240 16.22 22.58 5.66
CA GLY A 240 15.56 21.29 5.65
C GLY A 240 15.41 20.67 4.26
N LEU A 241 14.97 19.42 4.18
CA LEU A 241 14.74 18.68 2.95
C LEU A 241 13.26 18.28 2.81
N LEU A 242 12.81 18.07 1.56
CA LEU A 242 11.45 17.65 1.27
C LEU A 242 11.40 16.16 0.99
N TYR A 243 10.61 15.47 1.80
CA TYR A 243 10.26 14.07 1.60
C TYR A 243 8.84 13.96 0.99
N TYR A 244 8.73 13.20 -0.10
CA TYR A 244 7.48 12.90 -0.76
C TYR A 244 6.98 11.50 -0.38
N ASP A 245 5.81 11.42 0.23
CA ASP A 245 5.08 10.17 0.35
C ASP A 245 4.42 9.83 -0.98
N GLY A 246 4.98 8.83 -1.66
CA GLY A 246 4.55 8.41 -3.00
C GLY A 246 3.40 7.39 -3.00
N ALA A 247 2.68 7.22 -1.90
CA ALA A 247 1.50 6.36 -1.85
C ALA A 247 0.45 6.76 -2.91
N ASN A 248 0.29 8.06 -3.14
CA ASN A 248 -0.70 8.65 -4.06
C ASN A 248 -0.14 9.00 -5.46
N LEU A 249 1.02 8.45 -5.83
CA LEU A 249 1.66 8.70 -7.13
C LEU A 249 0.76 8.36 -8.32
N ASN A 250 -0.20 7.44 -8.15
CA ASN A 250 -1.17 7.05 -9.18
C ASN A 250 -1.94 8.23 -9.78
N ALA A 251 -2.17 9.27 -9.00
CA ALA A 251 -2.92 10.46 -9.42
C ALA A 251 -2.17 11.39 -10.37
N ILE A 252 -0.84 11.32 -10.41
CA ILE A 252 -0.01 12.37 -11.06
C ILE A 252 0.91 11.85 -12.16
N LEU A 253 0.85 10.56 -12.50
CA LEU A 253 1.71 9.94 -13.52
C LEU A 253 1.65 10.70 -14.84
N GLY A 254 2.82 11.15 -15.31
CA GLY A 254 2.95 11.89 -16.56
C GLY A 254 2.35 13.30 -16.59
N LYS A 255 1.88 13.81 -15.45
CA LYS A 255 1.34 15.18 -15.30
C LYS A 255 2.32 16.10 -14.59
N VAL A 256 2.85 15.66 -13.45
CA VAL A 256 3.92 16.35 -12.73
C VAL A 256 4.88 15.31 -12.16
N ARG A 257 6.12 15.72 -11.91
CA ARG A 257 7.15 14.86 -11.31
C ARG A 257 7.58 15.42 -9.95
N PRO A 258 7.62 14.62 -8.90
CA PRO A 258 8.04 15.06 -7.57
C PRO A 258 9.38 15.79 -7.54
N GLY A 259 10.38 15.31 -8.29
CA GLY A 259 11.68 15.98 -8.38
C GLY A 259 11.60 17.40 -8.94
N ASP A 260 10.71 17.66 -9.91
CA ASP A 260 10.50 18.98 -10.49
C ASP A 260 9.72 19.92 -9.55
N MET A 261 8.97 19.38 -8.61
CA MET A 261 8.28 20.12 -7.55
C MET A 261 9.19 20.50 -6.37
N GLY A 262 10.45 20.07 -6.39
CA GLY A 262 11.44 20.41 -5.35
C GLY A 262 11.62 19.34 -4.27
N PHE A 263 11.04 18.15 -4.40
CA PHE A 263 11.28 17.07 -3.46
C PHE A 263 12.69 16.48 -3.59
N ASP A 264 13.33 16.25 -2.44
CA ASP A 264 14.67 15.69 -2.35
C ASP A 264 14.66 14.16 -2.30
N VAL A 265 13.58 13.57 -1.80
CA VAL A 265 13.40 12.12 -1.70
C VAL A 265 11.93 11.74 -1.87
N ILE A 266 11.69 10.57 -2.46
CA ILE A 266 10.38 9.95 -2.59
C ILE A 266 10.46 8.47 -2.22
N HIS A 267 9.49 7.95 -1.47
CA HIS A 267 9.21 6.53 -1.52
C HIS A 267 8.06 6.22 -2.50
N MET A 268 8.03 5.01 -3.00
CA MET A 268 6.99 4.54 -3.91
C MET A 268 6.47 3.18 -3.44
N ASN A 269 5.14 3.00 -3.49
CA ASN A 269 4.51 1.72 -3.24
C ASN A 269 4.28 1.01 -4.58
N LEU A 270 5.10 0.01 -4.91
CA LEU A 270 4.95 -0.71 -6.17
C LEU A 270 3.62 -1.49 -6.23
N HIS A 271 3.13 -1.92 -5.07
CA HIS A 271 1.84 -2.60 -4.92
C HIS A 271 0.61 -1.68 -5.00
N LYS A 272 0.80 -0.38 -5.21
CA LYS A 272 -0.28 0.59 -5.47
C LYS A 272 -0.22 1.05 -6.92
N THR A 273 0.59 2.05 -7.21
CA THR A 273 0.71 2.69 -8.52
C THR A 273 1.10 1.72 -9.64
N PHE A 274 1.96 0.74 -9.37
CA PHE A 274 2.50 -0.15 -10.41
C PHE A 274 1.84 -1.52 -10.44
N SER A 275 0.64 -1.63 -9.90
CA SER A 275 -0.28 -2.76 -10.09
C SER A 275 0.32 -4.13 -9.76
N THR A 276 0.96 -4.22 -8.60
CA THR A 276 1.49 -5.48 -8.09
C THR A 276 0.66 -5.96 -6.89
N PRO A 277 0.70 -7.25 -6.51
CA PRO A 277 -0.10 -7.75 -5.41
C PRO A 277 0.20 -7.06 -4.07
N HIS A 278 -0.85 -6.74 -3.30
CA HIS A 278 -0.74 -6.35 -1.89
C HIS A 278 -0.45 -7.54 -0.98
N GLY A 279 -0.97 -8.70 -1.33
CA GLY A 279 -0.69 -9.97 -0.67
C GLY A 279 -1.31 -10.14 0.71
N GLY A 280 -2.32 -9.35 1.10
CA GLY A 280 -3.01 -9.51 2.38
C GLY A 280 -2.09 -9.37 3.62
N GLY A 281 -1.24 -8.34 3.64
CA GLY A 281 -0.23 -8.13 4.66
C GLY A 281 1.21 -8.46 4.20
N GLY A 282 1.43 -8.49 2.94
CA GLY A 282 2.57 -8.84 2.10
C GLY A 282 2.11 -9.81 1.02
N PRO A 283 2.85 -10.07 -0.07
CA PRO A 283 4.12 -9.52 -0.48
C PRO A 283 3.94 -8.24 -1.31
N GLY A 284 4.07 -7.10 -0.69
CA GLY A 284 4.23 -5.83 -1.40
C GLY A 284 5.68 -5.58 -1.80
N SER A 285 5.96 -4.41 -2.35
CA SER A 285 7.31 -3.89 -2.52
C SER A 285 7.32 -2.37 -2.50
N GLY A 286 8.47 -1.81 -2.25
CA GLY A 286 8.71 -0.38 -2.30
C GLY A 286 9.88 -0.05 -3.21
N ALA A 287 10.05 1.24 -3.45
CA ALA A 287 11.26 1.81 -4.02
C ALA A 287 11.49 3.18 -3.36
N VAL A 288 12.72 3.64 -3.34
CA VAL A 288 13.05 4.98 -2.87
C VAL A 288 13.88 5.69 -3.93
N GLY A 289 13.43 6.91 -4.29
CA GLY A 289 14.09 7.77 -5.27
C GLY A 289 14.62 9.03 -4.63
N VAL A 290 15.74 9.55 -5.10
CA VAL A 290 16.38 10.73 -4.52
C VAL A 290 16.85 11.71 -5.56
N GLY A 291 16.83 13.01 -5.19
CA GLY A 291 17.49 14.08 -5.89
C GLY A 291 19.02 14.08 -5.69
N PRO A 292 19.73 15.06 -6.28
CA PRO A 292 21.19 15.09 -6.26
C PRO A 292 21.81 15.09 -4.86
N ARG A 293 21.20 15.77 -3.90
CA ARG A 293 21.72 15.93 -2.53
C ARG A 293 21.83 14.61 -1.78
N LEU A 294 20.89 13.67 -2.05
CA LEU A 294 20.77 12.41 -1.33
C LEU A 294 21.32 11.21 -2.11
N LEU A 295 21.80 11.43 -3.34
CA LEU A 295 22.31 10.34 -4.19
C LEU A 295 23.40 9.47 -3.52
N PRO A 296 24.39 10.03 -2.78
CA PRO A 296 25.42 9.24 -2.11
C PRO A 296 24.88 8.32 -1.01
N PHE A 297 23.71 8.63 -0.45
CA PHE A 297 23.14 7.93 0.71
C PHE A 297 22.16 6.81 0.33
N LEU A 298 21.92 6.56 -0.96
CA LEU A 298 20.98 5.52 -1.41
C LEU A 298 21.26 4.18 -0.75
N PRO A 299 20.23 3.44 -0.30
CA PRO A 299 20.40 2.11 0.26
C PRO A 299 20.87 1.12 -0.80
N ILE A 300 21.73 0.21 -0.40
CA ILE A 300 22.29 -0.86 -1.23
C ILE A 300 21.60 -2.21 -0.94
N PRO A 301 21.69 -3.19 -1.86
CA PRO A 301 22.36 -3.13 -3.16
C PRO A 301 21.54 -2.35 -4.21
N LEU A 302 22.25 -1.70 -5.12
CA LEU A 302 21.69 -1.07 -6.32
C LEU A 302 22.16 -1.84 -7.55
N VAL A 303 21.43 -1.76 -8.65
CA VAL A 303 21.95 -2.27 -9.93
C VAL A 303 22.64 -1.13 -10.68
N GLY A 304 23.92 -1.35 -11.01
CA GLY A 304 24.69 -0.46 -11.88
C GLY A 304 25.04 -1.13 -13.20
N ARG A 305 25.33 -0.31 -14.21
CA ARG A 305 25.86 -0.76 -15.50
C ARG A 305 27.32 -0.29 -15.63
N VAL A 306 28.25 -1.24 -15.66
CA VAL A 306 29.69 -0.99 -15.72
C VAL A 306 30.25 -1.78 -16.89
N GLU A 307 30.96 -1.11 -17.79
CA GLU A 307 31.58 -1.71 -18.98
C GLU A 307 30.62 -2.57 -19.81
N GLY A 308 29.36 -2.14 -19.91
CA GLY A 308 28.34 -2.84 -20.68
C GLY A 308 27.62 -3.97 -19.92
N CYS A 309 28.12 -4.41 -18.77
CA CYS A 309 27.55 -5.45 -17.94
C CYS A 309 26.77 -4.86 -16.74
N TYR A 310 25.75 -5.57 -16.30
CA TYR A 310 24.99 -5.22 -15.08
C TYR A 310 25.60 -5.92 -13.86
N ARG A 311 25.72 -5.20 -12.76
CA ARG A 311 26.19 -5.76 -11.49
C ARG A 311 25.52 -5.09 -10.29
N TRP A 312 25.54 -5.75 -9.17
CA TRP A 312 25.17 -5.15 -7.90
C TRP A 312 26.28 -4.17 -7.46
N LEU A 313 25.85 -2.94 -7.13
CA LEU A 313 26.68 -1.96 -6.45
C LEU A 313 26.60 -2.22 -4.94
N THR A 314 27.72 -2.07 -4.25
CA THR A 314 27.93 -2.39 -2.86
C THR A 314 28.44 -1.19 -2.09
N GLU A 315 28.82 -1.41 -0.83
CA GLU A 315 29.43 -0.40 0.04
C GLU A 315 30.69 0.21 -0.54
N THR A 316 31.44 -0.55 -1.34
CA THR A 316 32.66 -0.05 -2.02
C THR A 316 32.32 1.00 -3.09
N ASP A 317 31.19 0.85 -3.76
CA ASP A 317 30.74 1.78 -4.80
C ASP A 317 30.05 3.01 -4.21
N LEU A 318 29.41 2.83 -3.05
CA LEU A 318 28.61 3.86 -2.35
C LEU A 318 29.01 3.92 -0.86
N PRO A 319 30.15 4.49 -0.53
CA PRO A 319 30.67 4.47 0.86
C PRO A 319 29.84 5.30 1.86
N ASP A 320 29.09 6.28 1.39
CA ASP A 320 28.20 7.10 2.22
C ASP A 320 26.76 6.54 2.31
N SER A 321 26.48 5.39 1.67
CA SER A 321 25.17 4.73 1.73
C SER A 321 24.68 4.51 3.15
N ILE A 322 23.36 4.61 3.37
CA ILE A 322 22.75 4.19 4.65
C ILE A 322 22.82 2.66 4.85
N GLY A 323 23.41 1.93 3.93
CA GLY A 323 23.59 0.48 4.01
C GLY A 323 22.41 -0.34 3.53
N ARG A 324 22.34 -1.59 3.97
CA ARG A 324 21.30 -2.54 3.57
C ARG A 324 20.05 -2.38 4.45
N LEU A 325 18.89 -2.35 3.80
CA LEU A 325 17.60 -2.30 4.51
C LEU A 325 17.13 -3.68 4.97
N SER A 326 17.58 -4.74 4.29
CA SER A 326 17.24 -6.13 4.59
C SER A 326 18.33 -7.07 4.10
N GLY A 327 18.17 -8.38 4.34
CA GLY A 327 19.09 -9.41 3.85
C GLY A 327 19.11 -9.57 2.32
N PHE A 328 18.10 -9.00 1.62
CA PHE A 328 17.94 -9.11 0.17
C PHE A 328 17.91 -7.73 -0.51
N MET A 329 17.67 -7.75 -1.81
CA MET A 329 17.65 -6.56 -2.66
C MET A 329 16.23 -5.96 -2.87
N GLY A 330 15.29 -6.26 -2.01
CA GLY A 330 13.87 -6.00 -2.19
C GLY A 330 13.09 -7.25 -2.58
N ASN A 331 11.84 -7.10 -2.96
CA ASN A 331 11.00 -8.22 -3.41
C ASN A 331 11.17 -8.43 -4.92
N ALA A 332 12.09 -9.34 -5.31
CA ALA A 332 12.44 -9.60 -6.70
C ALA A 332 11.23 -9.88 -7.60
N GLY A 333 10.32 -10.75 -7.15
CA GLY A 333 9.14 -11.13 -7.94
C GLY A 333 8.14 -9.99 -8.11
N VAL A 334 8.01 -9.10 -7.13
CA VAL A 334 7.14 -7.91 -7.23
C VAL A 334 7.79 -6.84 -8.09
N ASN A 335 9.09 -6.64 -7.97
CA ASN A 335 9.85 -5.72 -8.83
C ASN A 335 9.72 -6.12 -10.31
N LEU A 336 9.82 -7.42 -10.63
CA LEU A 336 9.59 -7.93 -11.99
C LEU A 336 8.17 -7.63 -12.48
N ARG A 337 7.15 -7.82 -11.64
CA ARG A 337 5.77 -7.50 -12.01
C ARG A 337 5.58 -6.02 -12.31
N ALA A 338 6.15 -5.14 -11.49
CA ALA A 338 6.13 -3.69 -11.74
C ALA A 338 6.84 -3.33 -13.05
N TYR A 339 8.00 -3.93 -13.31
CA TYR A 339 8.71 -3.76 -14.57
C TYR A 339 7.85 -4.16 -15.79
N ILE A 340 7.24 -5.33 -15.73
CA ILE A 340 6.39 -5.84 -16.82
C ILE A 340 5.17 -4.92 -17.00
N TYR A 341 4.52 -4.49 -15.92
CA TYR A 341 3.40 -3.56 -15.97
C TYR A 341 3.76 -2.26 -16.69
N MET A 342 4.89 -1.66 -16.35
CA MET A 342 5.34 -0.42 -16.97
C MET A 342 5.69 -0.63 -18.46
N ARG A 343 6.31 -1.77 -18.80
CA ARG A 343 6.62 -2.13 -20.21
C ARG A 343 5.36 -2.39 -21.03
N MET A 344 4.33 -3.02 -20.45
CA MET A 344 3.04 -3.27 -21.11
C MET A 344 2.30 -1.98 -21.42
N LEU A 345 2.25 -1.05 -20.48
CA LEU A 345 1.53 0.21 -20.65
C LEU A 345 2.31 1.21 -21.51
N GLY A 346 3.62 1.20 -21.40
CA GLY A 346 4.48 2.19 -22.04
C GLY A 346 4.17 3.61 -21.59
N ARG A 347 4.84 4.59 -22.20
CA ARG A 347 4.71 6.00 -21.83
C ARG A 347 3.27 6.50 -21.88
N GLN A 348 2.56 6.19 -22.96
CA GLN A 348 1.19 6.68 -23.15
C GLN A 348 0.20 6.04 -22.16
N GLY A 349 0.33 4.73 -21.93
CA GLY A 349 -0.53 4.03 -20.96
C GLY A 349 -0.33 4.53 -19.54
N MET A 350 0.93 4.79 -19.13
CA MET A 350 1.22 5.33 -17.81
C MET A 350 0.59 6.73 -17.58
N VAL A 351 0.54 7.58 -18.58
CA VAL A 351 -0.16 8.88 -18.50
C VAL A 351 -1.67 8.66 -18.35
N ARG A 352 -2.25 7.73 -19.11
CA ARG A 352 -3.68 7.42 -19.02
C ARG A 352 -4.10 6.88 -17.66
N VAL A 353 -3.22 6.20 -16.94
CA VAL A 353 -3.50 5.75 -15.56
C VAL A 353 -3.99 6.91 -14.70
N SER A 354 -3.24 8.00 -14.64
CA SER A 354 -3.62 9.17 -13.83
C SER A 354 -4.86 9.88 -14.36
N GLU A 355 -5.01 9.95 -15.69
CA GLU A 355 -6.19 10.57 -16.32
C GLU A 355 -7.48 9.84 -15.97
N PHE A 356 -7.50 8.52 -16.09
CA PHE A 356 -8.68 7.73 -15.75
C PHE A 356 -8.90 7.64 -14.24
N ALA A 357 -7.84 7.57 -13.43
CA ALA A 357 -7.98 7.60 -11.99
C ALA A 357 -8.68 8.90 -11.52
N ALA A 358 -8.24 10.04 -12.03
CA ALA A 358 -8.87 11.33 -11.74
C ALA A 358 -10.29 11.45 -12.32
N LEU A 359 -10.51 10.95 -13.53
CA LEU A 359 -11.84 10.96 -14.17
C LEU A 359 -12.85 10.15 -13.35
N ASN A 360 -12.50 8.91 -12.98
CA ASN A 360 -13.37 8.01 -12.22
C ASN A 360 -13.69 8.59 -10.83
N ALA A 361 -12.69 9.13 -10.13
CA ALA A 361 -12.90 9.76 -8.84
C ALA A 361 -13.85 10.96 -8.91
N ASN A 362 -13.64 11.87 -9.88
CA ASN A 362 -14.52 13.03 -10.06
C ASN A 362 -15.93 12.63 -10.53
N TYR A 363 -16.04 11.58 -11.36
CA TYR A 363 -17.33 11.03 -11.75
C TYR A 363 -18.12 10.54 -10.53
N LEU A 364 -17.53 9.69 -9.71
CA LEU A 364 -18.18 9.20 -8.49
C LEU A 364 -18.50 10.32 -7.50
N MET A 365 -17.56 11.21 -7.24
CA MET A 365 -17.78 12.34 -6.34
C MET A 365 -19.01 13.17 -6.77
N LYS A 366 -19.09 13.50 -8.07
CA LYS A 366 -20.24 14.25 -8.61
C LYS A 366 -21.54 13.47 -8.47
N ARG A 367 -21.55 12.16 -8.80
CA ARG A 367 -22.74 11.32 -8.71
C ARG A 367 -23.24 11.18 -7.28
N LEU A 368 -22.32 11.02 -6.30
CA LEU A 368 -22.68 10.91 -4.89
C LEU A 368 -23.18 12.25 -4.31
N THR A 369 -22.58 13.36 -4.71
CA THR A 369 -23.10 14.68 -4.30
C THR A 369 -24.47 14.97 -4.90
N ASP A 370 -24.77 14.52 -6.11
CA ASP A 370 -26.11 14.60 -6.71
C ASP A 370 -27.15 13.73 -5.96
N LEU A 371 -26.71 12.69 -5.29
CA LEU A 371 -27.57 11.89 -4.39
C LEU A 371 -27.74 12.52 -2.99
N GLY A 372 -27.13 13.66 -2.75
CA GLY A 372 -27.22 14.41 -1.48
C GLY A 372 -26.17 14.04 -0.43
N TYR A 373 -25.15 13.27 -0.78
CA TYR A 373 -24.01 13.06 0.12
C TYR A 373 -23.08 14.29 0.12
N GLU A 374 -22.51 14.60 1.28
CA GLU A 374 -21.63 15.75 1.45
C GLU A 374 -20.15 15.37 1.16
N ALA A 375 -19.54 16.04 0.18
CA ALA A 375 -18.09 15.95 -0.02
C ALA A 375 -17.37 16.80 1.03
N ALA A 376 -16.31 16.26 1.65
CA ALA A 376 -15.57 16.97 2.70
C ALA A 376 -14.92 18.28 2.20
N TYR A 377 -14.50 18.30 0.94
CA TYR A 377 -13.86 19.47 0.29
C TYR A 377 -14.59 19.84 -1.00
N PRO A 378 -15.81 20.39 -0.94
CA PRO A 378 -16.69 20.56 -2.11
C PRO A 378 -16.15 21.60 -3.12
N SER A 379 -15.27 22.51 -2.69
CA SER A 379 -14.62 23.48 -3.58
C SER A 379 -13.42 22.92 -4.35
N ARG A 380 -13.01 21.68 -4.05
CA ARG A 380 -11.83 21.02 -4.66
C ARG A 380 -12.28 19.88 -5.57
N ARG A 381 -11.58 19.71 -6.67
CA ARG A 381 -11.72 18.48 -7.49
C ARG A 381 -10.96 17.37 -6.82
N ALA A 382 -11.50 16.15 -6.94
CA ALA A 382 -10.80 14.96 -6.52
C ALA A 382 -9.52 14.76 -7.35
N SER A 383 -8.46 14.29 -6.71
CA SER A 383 -7.31 13.75 -7.43
C SER A 383 -7.65 12.35 -7.98
N HIS A 384 -7.30 11.29 -7.30
CA HIS A 384 -7.65 9.90 -7.61
C HIS A 384 -8.62 9.31 -6.59
N GLU A 385 -8.80 10.00 -5.47
CA GLU A 385 -9.68 9.66 -4.35
C GLU A 385 -10.36 10.92 -3.82
N PHE A 386 -11.42 10.72 -3.05
CA PHE A 386 -12.18 11.81 -2.41
C PHE A 386 -12.86 11.31 -1.14
N ILE A 387 -13.30 12.25 -0.30
CA ILE A 387 -13.95 11.94 0.98
C ILE A 387 -15.40 12.38 0.95
N ILE A 388 -16.29 11.45 1.33
CA ILE A 388 -17.68 11.74 1.73
C ILE A 388 -17.75 11.73 3.26
N THR A 389 -18.39 12.75 3.84
CA THR A 389 -18.71 12.75 5.27
C THR A 389 -20.19 12.42 5.50
N LEU A 390 -20.45 11.60 6.49
CA LEU A 390 -21.79 11.21 6.93
C LEU A 390 -22.13 11.86 8.30
N LYS A 391 -21.43 12.96 8.62
CA LYS A 391 -21.62 13.68 9.90
C LYS A 391 -23.07 14.15 10.13
N SER A 392 -23.71 14.61 9.06
CA SER A 392 -25.11 15.04 9.10
C SER A 392 -26.04 13.85 9.29
N GLU A 393 -25.83 12.80 8.50
CA GLU A 393 -26.63 11.58 8.50
C GLU A 393 -26.51 10.85 9.86
N SER A 394 -25.31 10.79 10.43
CA SER A 394 -25.10 10.21 11.76
C SER A 394 -25.89 10.90 12.84
N ARG A 395 -26.04 12.23 12.76
CA ARG A 395 -26.83 13.00 13.73
C ARG A 395 -28.35 12.85 13.55
N HIS A 396 -28.81 12.76 12.30
CA HIS A 396 -30.24 12.74 12.00
C HIS A 396 -30.85 11.33 12.05
N PHE A 397 -30.10 10.32 11.58
CA PHE A 397 -30.61 8.96 11.42
C PHE A 397 -29.92 7.95 12.36
N GLU A 398 -28.96 8.40 13.17
CA GLU A 398 -28.13 7.53 14.02
C GLU A 398 -27.43 6.41 13.22
N VAL A 399 -27.04 6.71 11.97
CA VAL A 399 -26.33 5.81 11.07
C VAL A 399 -24.90 6.29 10.90
N THR A 400 -23.95 5.44 11.23
CA THR A 400 -22.51 5.75 11.16
C THR A 400 -21.90 5.42 9.80
N ALA A 401 -20.70 5.94 9.53
CA ALA A 401 -19.90 5.54 8.36
C ALA A 401 -19.65 4.02 8.35
N MET A 402 -19.45 3.40 9.51
CA MET A 402 -19.28 1.96 9.62
C MET A 402 -20.55 1.20 9.22
N ASP A 403 -21.75 1.71 9.53
CA ASP A 403 -23.01 1.07 9.15
C ASP A 403 -23.19 1.07 7.63
N VAL A 404 -22.89 2.20 6.97
CA VAL A 404 -22.89 2.30 5.51
C VAL A 404 -21.83 1.37 4.90
N ALA A 405 -20.62 1.33 5.44
CA ALA A 405 -19.56 0.45 4.98
C ALA A 405 -19.97 -1.05 5.09
N LYS A 406 -20.59 -1.45 6.20
CA LYS A 406 -21.10 -2.82 6.36
C LYS A 406 -22.26 -3.13 5.43
N ARG A 407 -23.13 -2.15 5.15
CA ARG A 407 -24.25 -2.34 4.23
C ARG A 407 -23.78 -2.49 2.77
N LEU A 408 -22.73 -1.79 2.37
CA LEU A 408 -22.12 -1.94 1.03
C LEU A 408 -21.69 -3.38 0.73
N LEU A 409 -21.23 -4.13 1.72
CA LEU A 409 -20.88 -5.54 1.55
C LEU A 409 -22.08 -6.37 1.04
N ASP A 410 -23.29 -6.07 1.48
CA ASP A 410 -24.51 -6.74 1.03
C ASP A 410 -24.85 -6.44 -0.44
N PHE A 411 -24.33 -5.36 -1.00
CA PHE A 411 -24.44 -5.02 -2.41
C PHE A 411 -23.28 -5.56 -3.26
N GLY A 412 -22.41 -6.39 -2.68
CA GLY A 412 -21.26 -6.97 -3.39
C GLY A 412 -20.12 -5.95 -3.63
N VAL A 413 -20.08 -4.88 -2.88
CA VAL A 413 -19.02 -3.86 -2.94
C VAL A 413 -18.18 -3.93 -1.68
N HIS A 414 -16.86 -3.98 -1.81
CA HIS A 414 -15.99 -3.86 -0.64
C HIS A 414 -16.12 -2.47 -0.02
N ALA A 415 -16.11 -2.41 1.30
CA ALA A 415 -16.22 -1.13 2.00
C ALA A 415 -15.07 -0.17 1.63
N PRO A 416 -15.35 1.13 1.40
CA PRO A 416 -14.32 2.16 1.40
C PRO A 416 -13.59 2.25 2.75
N THR A 417 -12.49 2.97 2.80
CA THR A 417 -11.81 3.27 4.07
C THR A 417 -12.70 4.15 4.95
N THR A 418 -12.96 3.70 6.16
CA THR A 418 -13.78 4.41 7.16
C THR A 418 -12.91 5.08 8.20
N TYR A 419 -13.37 6.23 8.73
CA TYR A 419 -12.72 6.97 9.82
C TYR A 419 -11.27 7.38 9.54
N PHE A 420 -10.90 7.46 8.29
CA PHE A 420 -9.60 7.94 7.86
C PHE A 420 -9.75 8.83 6.62
N PRO A 421 -9.10 10.00 6.59
CA PRO A 421 -8.26 10.60 7.65
C PRO A 421 -9.09 11.12 8.84
N LEU A 422 -8.47 11.16 10.02
CA LEU A 422 -9.13 11.54 11.27
C LEU A 422 -9.65 12.98 11.31
N LEU A 423 -9.18 13.83 10.39
CA LEU A 423 -9.62 15.22 10.23
C LEU A 423 -11.08 15.34 9.82
N VAL A 424 -11.65 14.33 9.19
CA VAL A 424 -13.03 14.33 8.70
C VAL A 424 -13.85 13.33 9.49
N PRO A 425 -14.83 13.77 10.31
CA PRO A 425 -15.66 12.87 11.09
C PRO A 425 -16.61 12.07 10.20
N GLU A 426 -16.95 10.85 10.61
CA GLU A 426 -17.87 9.94 9.90
C GLU A 426 -17.56 9.85 8.40
N CYS A 427 -16.29 9.64 8.05
CA CYS A 427 -15.87 9.70 6.67
C CYS A 427 -15.79 8.34 5.98
N LEU A 428 -16.03 8.37 4.68
CA LEU A 428 -15.70 7.33 3.71
C LEU A 428 -14.69 7.90 2.73
N LEU A 429 -13.47 7.39 2.72
CA LEU A 429 -12.45 7.72 1.73
C LEU A 429 -12.56 6.72 0.57
N ILE A 430 -12.85 7.23 -0.62
CA ILE A 430 -13.23 6.44 -1.80
C ILE A 430 -12.21 6.64 -2.91
N GLU A 431 -11.55 5.56 -3.31
CA GLU A 431 -10.65 5.50 -4.46
C GLU A 431 -11.15 4.45 -5.47
N PRO A 432 -11.76 4.85 -6.60
CA PRO A 432 -12.28 3.89 -7.58
C PRO A 432 -11.19 3.22 -8.40
N THR A 433 -10.02 3.82 -8.52
CA THR A 433 -8.94 3.49 -9.45
C THR A 433 -9.28 3.73 -10.94
N GLU A 434 -8.26 3.62 -11.81
CA GLU A 434 -8.43 3.71 -13.26
C GLU A 434 -8.92 2.41 -13.89
N THR A 435 -8.89 1.31 -13.16
CA THR A 435 -9.20 -0.02 -13.73
C THR A 435 -10.67 -0.36 -13.72
N GLU A 436 -11.50 0.41 -13.01
CA GLU A 436 -12.93 0.18 -12.93
C GLU A 436 -13.67 0.70 -14.17
N THR A 437 -14.70 -0.06 -14.56
CA THR A 437 -15.57 0.34 -15.66
C THR A 437 -16.64 1.32 -15.21
N LYS A 438 -17.23 2.04 -16.16
CA LYS A 438 -18.35 2.94 -15.86
C LYS A 438 -19.54 2.19 -15.25
N GLU A 439 -19.78 0.96 -15.70
CA GLU A 439 -20.87 0.11 -15.24
C GLU A 439 -20.69 -0.22 -13.75
N GLU A 440 -19.48 -0.56 -13.30
CA GLU A 440 -19.17 -0.79 -11.89
C GLU A 440 -19.30 0.48 -11.04
N LEU A 441 -18.88 1.62 -11.58
CA LEU A 441 -19.08 2.92 -10.92
C LEU A 441 -20.58 3.27 -10.80
N ASP A 442 -21.37 2.99 -11.81
CA ASP A 442 -22.82 3.20 -11.78
C ASP A 442 -23.51 2.22 -10.81
N HIS A 443 -23.06 0.98 -10.73
CA HIS A 443 -23.51 0.01 -9.73
C HIS A 443 -23.27 0.51 -8.30
N PHE A 444 -22.08 1.02 -8.02
CA PHE A 444 -21.77 1.65 -6.73
C PHE A 444 -22.69 2.83 -6.43
N CYS A 445 -22.94 3.70 -7.40
CA CYS A 445 -23.89 4.81 -7.22
C CYS A 445 -25.31 4.32 -6.96
N ALA A 446 -25.74 3.22 -7.59
CA ALA A 446 -27.05 2.62 -7.33
C ALA A 446 -27.15 2.04 -5.91
N ALA A 447 -26.10 1.36 -5.43
CA ALA A 447 -26.01 0.88 -4.06
C ALA A 447 -26.08 2.03 -3.04
N MET A 448 -25.32 3.10 -3.26
CA MET A 448 -25.34 4.28 -2.40
C MET A 448 -26.71 4.99 -2.40
N ARG A 449 -27.40 5.04 -3.55
CA ARG A 449 -28.77 5.57 -3.61
C ARG A 449 -29.73 4.75 -2.75
N GLU A 450 -29.66 3.43 -2.83
CA GLU A 450 -30.51 2.55 -2.04
C GLU A 450 -30.17 2.66 -0.55
N ILE A 451 -28.90 2.71 -0.21
CA ILE A 451 -28.44 2.94 1.18
C ILE A 451 -28.99 4.27 1.72
N ARG A 452 -29.01 5.31 0.90
CA ARG A 452 -29.61 6.60 1.29
C ARG A 452 -31.11 6.46 1.59
N ARG A 453 -31.84 5.78 0.73
CA ARG A 453 -33.27 5.49 0.94
C ARG A 453 -33.49 4.67 2.22
N GLU A 454 -32.71 3.62 2.43
CA GLU A 454 -32.80 2.79 3.64
C GLU A 454 -32.44 3.61 4.91
N MET A 455 -31.47 4.50 4.84
CA MET A 455 -31.07 5.38 5.92
C MET A 455 -32.24 6.28 6.38
N GLU A 456 -33.04 6.79 5.44
CA GLU A 456 -34.19 7.64 5.70
C GLU A 456 -35.43 6.86 6.17
N GLN A 457 -35.65 5.65 5.67
CA GLN A 457 -36.89 4.89 5.86
C GLN A 457 -36.74 3.68 6.80
N GLU A 458 -35.56 3.06 6.84
CA GLU A 458 -35.31 1.80 7.54
C GLU A 458 -33.91 1.80 8.20
N PRO A 459 -33.54 2.78 9.05
CA PRO A 459 -32.17 2.92 9.55
C PRO A 459 -31.64 1.68 10.30
N GLU A 460 -32.52 0.92 10.95
CA GLU A 460 -32.17 -0.34 11.62
C GLU A 460 -31.55 -1.37 10.69
N LYS A 461 -31.92 -1.34 9.40
CA LYS A 461 -31.37 -2.24 8.40
C LYS A 461 -29.89 -1.95 8.15
N LEU A 462 -29.47 -0.69 8.24
CA LEU A 462 -28.05 -0.33 8.15
C LEU A 462 -27.31 -0.69 9.45
N ARG A 463 -27.90 -0.35 10.60
CA ARG A 463 -27.29 -0.65 11.91
C ARG A 463 -27.05 -2.14 12.16
N SER A 464 -27.91 -3.01 11.59
CA SER A 464 -27.78 -4.47 11.69
C SER A 464 -26.99 -5.13 10.55
N ALA A 465 -26.59 -4.37 9.53
CA ALA A 465 -25.79 -4.89 8.40
C ALA A 465 -24.40 -5.38 8.87
N PRO A 466 -23.78 -6.34 8.15
CA PRO A 466 -24.22 -6.95 6.90
C PRO A 466 -25.23 -8.09 7.11
N HIS A 467 -26.07 -8.36 6.10
CA HIS A 467 -27.12 -9.38 6.15
C HIS A 467 -26.79 -10.63 5.36
N THR A 468 -26.04 -10.50 4.26
CA THR A 468 -25.74 -11.59 3.32
C THR A 468 -24.32 -12.16 3.50
N MET A 469 -23.51 -11.55 4.35
CA MET A 469 -22.13 -11.99 4.56
C MET A 469 -22.05 -13.21 5.50
N PRO A 470 -20.96 -14.02 5.37
CA PRO A 470 -20.70 -15.18 6.25
C PRO A 470 -20.60 -14.78 7.72
N VAL A 471 -20.10 -13.59 7.98
CA VAL A 471 -19.88 -13.06 9.32
C VAL A 471 -20.69 -11.76 9.47
N ARG A 472 -21.39 -11.63 10.58
CA ARG A 472 -22.17 -10.43 10.96
C ARG A 472 -21.26 -9.40 11.61
N ARG A 473 -21.81 -8.51 12.43
CA ARG A 473 -21.02 -7.55 13.23
C ARG A 473 -20.00 -8.29 14.09
N LEU A 474 -18.78 -7.80 14.09
CA LEU A 474 -17.69 -8.32 14.89
C LEU A 474 -17.65 -7.61 16.24
N ASP A 475 -17.18 -8.31 17.26
CA ASP A 475 -16.81 -7.71 18.54
C ASP A 475 -15.35 -7.21 18.45
N ASP A 476 -15.18 -5.97 17.97
CA ASP A 476 -13.88 -5.36 17.74
C ASP A 476 -13.09 -5.21 19.05
N VAL A 477 -13.78 -4.99 20.18
CA VAL A 477 -13.15 -4.87 21.51
C VAL A 477 -12.56 -6.21 21.93
N ARG A 478 -13.32 -7.29 21.77
CA ARG A 478 -12.84 -8.64 22.07
C ARG A 478 -11.70 -9.05 21.15
N ALA A 479 -11.81 -8.73 19.85
CA ALA A 479 -10.77 -9.04 18.86
C ALA A 479 -9.41 -8.44 19.22
N VAL A 480 -9.39 -7.24 19.83
CA VAL A 480 -8.15 -6.58 20.27
C VAL A 480 -7.69 -7.05 21.65
N LYS A 481 -8.62 -7.20 22.60
CA LYS A 481 -8.27 -7.51 24.01
C LYS A 481 -8.07 -8.99 24.30
N GLN A 482 -8.67 -9.88 23.53
CA GLN A 482 -8.66 -11.33 23.74
C GLN A 482 -8.24 -12.05 22.47
N LEU A 483 -7.04 -11.74 21.98
CA LEU A 483 -6.50 -12.32 20.76
C LEU A 483 -6.17 -13.79 20.96
N ASP A 484 -7.08 -14.68 20.57
CA ASP A 484 -6.88 -16.13 20.51
C ASP A 484 -7.18 -16.64 19.10
N ILE A 485 -6.13 -16.63 18.27
CA ILE A 485 -6.16 -17.05 16.85
C ILE A 485 -5.55 -18.43 16.61
N ALA A 486 -5.07 -19.08 17.67
CA ALA A 486 -4.49 -20.42 17.55
C ALA A 486 -5.58 -21.49 17.60
N TRP A 487 -5.56 -22.39 16.61
CA TRP A 487 -6.38 -23.61 16.68
C TRP A 487 -5.90 -24.50 17.83
N LYS A 488 -6.84 -24.98 18.63
CA LYS A 488 -6.60 -25.96 19.70
C LYS A 488 -7.40 -27.21 19.39
N PRO A 489 -6.78 -28.41 19.47
CA PRO A 489 -7.54 -29.64 19.36
C PRO A 489 -8.61 -29.71 20.44
N ALA A 490 -9.75 -30.28 20.12
CA ALA A 490 -10.74 -30.61 21.14
C ALA A 490 -10.09 -31.51 22.23
N PRO A 491 -10.42 -31.27 23.50
CA PRO A 491 -9.88 -32.06 24.60
C PRO A 491 -10.19 -33.55 24.49
#